data_f73fe0a9b5fe38fadba6975b6ee1e479
#
_entry.id   f73fe0a9b5fe38fadba6975b6ee1e479
#
_cell.length_a   1.000
_cell.length_b   1.000
_cell.length_c   1.000
_cell.angle_alpha   90.00
_cell.angle_beta   90.00
_cell.angle_gamma   90.00
#
_symmetry.space_group_name_H-M   'P 1'
#
loop_
_entity.id
_entity.type
_entity.pdbx_description
1 polymer ?
#
loop_
_entity_poly.entity_id
_entity_poly.type
_entity_poly.pdbx_seq_one_letter_code
_entity_poly.pdbx_strand_id
1 'polypeptide(L)'
;MAIPPAPAGPWFNDVAAFLGRAYWAPGTSRVSAFTTGTEQEVAFLVDTLRIEAGQTVLDVGCGPGRHALALARRGVQVTGVDASPEFIALARAAAAAEGLPAAFAVLDVRDLADQGRFDAAICLCQGGFGLLGGRDDLDVFARIVAAVRPGGGLAVSAFSVLYATRFLEAGETLDAATGVLHERATLRNEHGEERQMDLWTTCFTARELELLADATDVEVGAVYGVTPGRYRAAPPDLDQPELLLVGHRRV
;
A
#
# COMPACT_ATOMS: atom_id res chain seq x y z
N MET A 1 15.08 -18.08 14.77
CA MET A 1 15.43 -17.06 15.80
C MET A 1 14.19 -16.17 15.91
N ALA A 2 13.75 -15.80 17.11
CA ALA A 2 12.57 -14.94 17.24
C ALA A 2 12.90 -13.55 16.64
N ILE A 3 11.99 -13.01 15.82
CA ILE A 3 12.12 -11.65 15.29
C ILE A 3 11.84 -10.64 16.41
N PRO A 4 12.47 -9.45 16.40
CA PRO A 4 12.09 -8.39 17.32
C PRO A 4 10.64 -7.96 17.04
N PRO A 5 9.84 -7.67 18.10
CA PRO A 5 8.47 -7.20 17.87
C PRO A 5 8.48 -5.85 17.16
N ALA A 6 7.56 -5.67 16.20
CA ALA A 6 7.37 -4.36 15.59
C ALA A 6 6.93 -3.34 16.64
N PRO A 7 7.40 -2.09 16.58
CA PRO A 7 6.96 -1.01 17.47
C PRO A 7 5.44 -0.85 17.44
N ALA A 8 4.85 -0.41 18.56
CA ALA A 8 3.40 -0.17 18.64
C ALA A 8 2.96 1.05 17.78
N GLY A 9 3.87 2.00 17.60
CA GLY A 9 3.66 3.18 16.75
C GLY A 9 4.01 2.95 15.28
N PRO A 10 3.78 3.96 14.42
CA PRO A 10 4.06 3.90 13.00
C PRO A 10 5.58 3.98 12.74
N TRP A 11 6.30 2.88 12.91
CA TRP A 11 7.75 2.78 12.71
C TRP A 11 8.20 3.25 11.31
N PHE A 12 7.33 3.12 10.33
CA PHE A 12 7.58 3.58 8.96
C PHE A 12 7.69 5.11 8.85
N ASN A 13 7.23 5.89 9.84
CA ASN A 13 7.45 7.34 9.85
C ASN A 13 8.93 7.70 9.99
N ASP A 14 9.71 6.94 10.76
CA ASP A 14 11.16 7.14 10.87
C ASP A 14 11.85 6.83 9.54
N VAL A 15 11.38 5.80 8.83
CA VAL A 15 11.85 5.46 7.48
C VAL A 15 11.51 6.58 6.50
N ALA A 16 10.28 7.06 6.51
CA ALA A 16 9.82 8.15 5.65
C ALA A 16 10.60 9.45 5.90
N ALA A 17 10.79 9.82 7.17
CA ALA A 17 11.56 11.01 7.56
C ALA A 17 13.02 10.92 7.12
N PHE A 18 13.62 9.72 7.19
CA PHE A 18 14.99 9.50 6.75
C PHE A 18 15.13 9.54 5.22
N LEU A 19 14.21 8.89 4.50
CA LEU A 19 14.29 8.81 3.03
C LEU A 19 13.94 10.14 2.35
N GLY A 20 12.95 10.87 2.85
CA GLY A 20 12.51 12.11 2.23
C GLY A 20 12.23 11.92 0.73
N ARG A 21 12.84 12.77 -0.11
CA ARG A 21 12.71 12.70 -1.58
C ARG A 21 13.41 11.50 -2.21
N ALA A 22 14.36 10.87 -1.51
CA ALA A 22 15.03 9.66 -2.02
C ALA A 22 14.06 8.49 -2.21
N TYR A 23 12.90 8.50 -1.54
CA TYR A 23 11.85 7.52 -1.78
C TYR A 23 11.42 7.44 -3.26
N TRP A 24 11.48 8.56 -3.99
CA TRP A 24 11.09 8.66 -5.41
C TRP A 24 12.26 8.42 -6.37
N ALA A 25 13.49 8.38 -5.88
CA ALA A 25 14.66 8.28 -6.74
C ALA A 25 14.90 6.81 -7.16
N PRO A 26 14.85 6.49 -8.46
CA PRO A 26 15.11 5.12 -8.94
C PRO A 26 16.49 4.62 -8.50
N GLY A 27 16.54 3.40 -7.97
CA GLY A 27 17.80 2.71 -7.66
C GLY A 27 18.50 3.14 -6.37
N THR A 28 17.88 3.97 -5.52
CA THR A 28 18.48 4.42 -4.26
C THR A 28 18.31 3.44 -3.10
N SER A 29 17.32 2.56 -3.17
CA SER A 29 17.07 1.49 -2.18
C SER A 29 16.15 0.42 -2.76
N ARG A 30 15.98 -0.72 -2.07
CA ARG A 30 14.92 -1.70 -2.40
C ARG A 30 13.53 -1.05 -2.41
N VAL A 31 13.30 -0.09 -1.51
CA VAL A 31 12.05 0.68 -1.46
C VAL A 31 11.79 1.43 -2.77
N SER A 32 12.83 1.90 -3.47
CA SER A 32 12.66 2.57 -4.78
C SER A 32 12.22 1.64 -5.91
N ALA A 33 12.37 0.33 -5.76
CA ALA A 33 11.85 -0.64 -6.73
C ALA A 33 10.31 -0.60 -6.79
N PHE A 34 9.65 -0.23 -5.70
CA PHE A 34 8.19 -0.10 -5.63
C PHE A 34 7.66 1.23 -6.19
N THR A 35 8.52 2.15 -6.60
CA THR A 35 8.09 3.46 -7.12
C THR A 35 8.12 3.56 -8.64
N THR A 36 8.58 2.51 -9.34
CA THR A 36 8.59 2.46 -10.79
C THR A 36 7.29 1.87 -11.33
N GLY A 37 6.77 2.40 -12.44
CA GLY A 37 5.61 1.83 -13.14
C GLY A 37 4.24 2.34 -12.69
N THR A 38 4.18 3.45 -11.96
CA THR A 38 2.93 4.07 -11.49
C THR A 38 1.86 4.20 -12.57
N GLU A 39 2.20 4.65 -13.78
CA GLU A 39 1.21 4.84 -14.85
C GLU A 39 0.60 3.53 -15.32
N GLN A 40 1.40 2.45 -15.36
CA GLN A 40 0.91 1.11 -15.71
C GLN A 40 -0.01 0.55 -14.62
N GLU A 41 0.38 0.70 -13.35
CA GLU A 41 -0.43 0.29 -12.20
C GLU A 41 -1.77 1.02 -12.18
N VAL A 42 -1.74 2.34 -12.32
CA VAL A 42 -2.96 3.16 -12.34
C VAL A 42 -3.84 2.83 -13.54
N ALA A 43 -3.29 2.61 -14.72
CA ALA A 43 -4.08 2.18 -15.88
C ALA A 43 -4.79 0.85 -15.63
N PHE A 44 -4.07 -0.13 -15.05
CA PHE A 44 -4.66 -1.42 -14.67
C PHE A 44 -5.79 -1.26 -13.64
N LEU A 45 -5.60 -0.41 -12.61
CA LEU A 45 -6.60 -0.17 -11.56
C LEU A 45 -7.84 0.56 -12.10
N VAL A 46 -7.65 1.56 -12.96
CA VAL A 46 -8.74 2.30 -13.62
C VAL A 46 -9.62 1.33 -14.41
N ASP A 47 -9.02 0.47 -15.22
CA ASP A 47 -9.76 -0.51 -16.03
C ASP A 47 -10.45 -1.56 -15.13
N THR A 48 -9.74 -2.07 -14.11
CA THR A 48 -10.24 -3.16 -13.27
C THR A 48 -11.35 -2.71 -12.33
N LEU A 49 -11.22 -1.54 -11.71
CA LEU A 49 -12.21 -0.97 -10.79
C LEU A 49 -13.23 -0.08 -11.50
N ARG A 50 -13.08 0.13 -12.82
CA ARG A 50 -13.92 1.01 -13.64
C ARG A 50 -14.01 2.43 -13.08
N ILE A 51 -12.83 2.98 -12.72
CA ILE A 51 -12.74 4.34 -12.18
C ILE A 51 -12.91 5.34 -13.31
N GLU A 52 -13.86 6.27 -13.17
CA GLU A 52 -14.15 7.31 -14.14
C GLU A 52 -13.77 8.70 -13.62
N ALA A 53 -13.55 9.64 -14.53
CA ALA A 53 -13.31 11.03 -14.16
C ALA A 53 -14.49 11.60 -13.36
N GLY A 54 -14.21 12.38 -12.32
CA GLY A 54 -15.19 12.93 -11.39
C GLY A 54 -15.55 12.03 -10.22
N GLN A 55 -15.24 10.74 -10.25
CA GLN A 55 -15.41 9.85 -9.10
C GLN A 55 -14.41 10.18 -7.98
N THR A 56 -14.78 9.79 -6.76
CA THR A 56 -14.00 9.97 -5.56
C THR A 56 -13.22 8.69 -5.21
N VAL A 57 -11.89 8.79 -5.04
CA VAL A 57 -11.04 7.66 -4.67
C VAL A 57 -10.24 7.97 -3.41
N LEU A 58 -10.21 7.02 -2.48
CA LEU A 58 -9.33 7.05 -1.31
C LEU A 58 -8.04 6.28 -1.64
N ASP A 59 -6.88 6.90 -1.43
CA ASP A 59 -5.55 6.27 -1.50
C ASP A 59 -4.98 6.15 -0.09
N VAL A 60 -4.98 4.94 0.47
CA VAL A 60 -4.56 4.65 1.85
C VAL A 60 -3.09 4.28 1.88
N GLY A 61 -2.32 4.93 2.76
CA GLY A 61 -0.88 4.83 2.78
C GLY A 61 -0.29 5.38 1.48
N CYS A 62 -0.80 6.53 1.06
CA CYS A 62 -0.49 7.11 -0.27
C CYS A 62 0.98 7.48 -0.45
N GLY A 63 1.77 7.47 0.64
CA GLY A 63 3.13 7.96 0.63
C GLY A 63 3.21 9.38 0.08
N PRO A 64 4.21 9.69 -0.74
CA PRO A 64 4.32 11.01 -1.37
C PRO A 64 3.35 11.20 -2.57
N GLY A 65 2.33 10.34 -2.75
CA GLY A 65 1.18 10.55 -3.62
C GLY A 65 1.31 10.04 -5.06
N ARG A 66 2.20 9.09 -5.37
CA ARG A 66 2.43 8.67 -6.76
C ARG A 66 1.18 8.17 -7.48
N HIS A 67 0.36 7.33 -6.87
CA HIS A 67 -0.90 6.83 -7.44
C HIS A 67 -1.99 7.89 -7.41
N ALA A 68 -2.13 8.59 -6.28
CA ALA A 68 -3.09 9.68 -6.11
C ALA A 68 -2.93 10.76 -7.20
N LEU A 69 -1.70 11.21 -7.45
CA LEU A 69 -1.41 12.22 -8.47
C LEU A 69 -1.71 11.70 -9.89
N ALA A 70 -1.34 10.44 -10.18
CA ALA A 70 -1.62 9.84 -11.48
C ALA A 70 -3.12 9.63 -11.75
N LEU A 71 -3.92 9.30 -10.72
CA LEU A 71 -5.38 9.27 -10.79
C LEU A 71 -5.95 10.69 -10.98
N ALA A 72 -5.45 11.67 -10.23
CA ALA A 72 -5.91 13.05 -10.32
C ALA A 72 -5.66 13.68 -11.70
N ARG A 73 -4.53 13.35 -12.37
CA ARG A 73 -4.28 13.75 -13.77
C ARG A 73 -5.31 13.17 -14.75
N ARG A 74 -6.01 12.09 -14.37
CA ARG A 74 -7.12 11.50 -15.14
C ARG A 74 -8.50 12.08 -14.78
N GLY A 75 -8.52 13.14 -13.96
CA GLY A 75 -9.76 13.83 -13.54
C GLY A 75 -10.48 13.18 -12.38
N VAL A 76 -9.86 12.23 -11.68
CA VAL A 76 -10.40 11.59 -10.47
C VAL A 76 -10.20 12.53 -9.27
N GLN A 77 -11.20 12.62 -8.38
CA GLN A 77 -11.10 13.37 -7.13
C GLN A 77 -10.47 12.47 -6.06
N VAL A 78 -9.20 12.68 -5.75
CA VAL A 78 -8.46 11.79 -4.86
C VAL A 78 -8.29 12.39 -3.48
N THR A 79 -8.52 11.57 -2.45
CA THR A 79 -8.09 11.83 -1.07
C THR A 79 -7.00 10.82 -0.73
N GLY A 80 -5.77 11.29 -0.50
CA GLY A 80 -4.66 10.48 -0.03
C GLY A 80 -4.46 10.64 1.47
N VAL A 81 -4.27 9.52 2.18
CA VAL A 81 -3.93 9.53 3.61
C VAL A 81 -2.66 8.73 3.85
N ASP A 82 -1.80 9.24 4.73
CA ASP A 82 -0.55 8.58 5.14
C ASP A 82 -0.18 9.06 6.55
N ALA A 83 0.43 8.20 7.34
CA ALA A 83 0.84 8.57 8.70
C ALA A 83 2.10 9.45 8.73
N SER A 84 2.85 9.55 7.62
CA SER A 84 4.06 10.37 7.52
C SER A 84 3.76 11.83 7.14
N PRO A 85 4.03 12.80 8.03
CA PRO A 85 3.92 14.22 7.70
C PRO A 85 4.82 14.64 6.53
N GLU A 86 6.00 14.03 6.42
CA GLU A 86 7.00 14.32 5.38
C GLU A 86 6.47 13.94 4.00
N PHE A 87 5.92 12.73 3.88
CA PHE A 87 5.34 12.26 2.62
C PHE A 87 4.11 13.08 2.23
N ILE A 88 3.24 13.40 3.18
CA ILE A 88 2.08 14.23 2.92
C ILE A 88 2.48 15.65 2.48
N ALA A 89 3.54 16.22 3.06
CA ALA A 89 4.06 17.51 2.60
C ALA A 89 4.53 17.46 1.14
N LEU A 90 5.23 16.38 0.75
CA LEU A 90 5.67 16.17 -0.63
C LEU A 90 4.48 16.01 -1.59
N ALA A 91 3.47 15.19 -1.21
CA ALA A 91 2.27 14.96 -2.00
C ALA A 91 1.48 16.26 -2.25
N ARG A 92 1.28 17.06 -1.19
CA ARG A 92 0.62 18.38 -1.28
C ARG A 92 1.36 19.34 -2.20
N ALA A 93 2.69 19.39 -2.06
CA ALA A 93 3.52 20.27 -2.91
C ALA A 93 3.42 19.86 -4.38
N ALA A 94 3.46 18.56 -4.69
CA ALA A 94 3.33 18.06 -6.04
C ALA A 94 1.94 18.34 -6.65
N ALA A 95 0.86 18.10 -5.90
CA ALA A 95 -0.51 18.39 -6.34
C ALA A 95 -0.70 19.88 -6.62
N ALA A 96 -0.21 20.76 -5.73
CA ALA A 96 -0.30 22.20 -5.89
C ALA A 96 0.48 22.69 -7.12
N ALA A 97 1.68 22.15 -7.37
CA ALA A 97 2.50 22.51 -8.53
C ALA A 97 1.83 22.20 -9.87
N GLU A 98 0.99 21.17 -9.91
CA GLU A 98 0.25 20.73 -11.12
C GLU A 98 -1.21 21.22 -11.13
N GLY A 99 -1.72 21.84 -10.06
CA GLY A 99 -3.12 22.25 -9.95
C GLY A 99 -4.11 21.08 -9.96
N LEU A 100 -3.73 19.93 -9.37
CA LEU A 100 -4.52 18.70 -9.43
C LEU A 100 -5.64 18.65 -8.37
N PRO A 101 -6.78 17.99 -8.65
CA PRO A 101 -7.89 17.80 -7.72
C PRO A 101 -7.60 16.67 -6.71
N ALA A 102 -6.53 16.80 -5.96
CA ALA A 102 -6.11 15.83 -4.95
C ALA A 102 -5.94 16.51 -3.58
N ALA A 103 -6.53 15.91 -2.56
CA ALA A 103 -6.38 16.32 -1.16
C ALA A 103 -5.54 15.29 -0.40
N PHE A 104 -4.70 15.75 0.54
CA PHE A 104 -3.84 14.87 1.32
C PHE A 104 -3.93 15.18 2.81
N ALA A 105 -3.99 14.15 3.66
CA ALA A 105 -4.05 14.30 5.11
C ALA A 105 -3.06 13.37 5.81
N VAL A 106 -2.43 13.89 6.88
CA VAL A 106 -1.66 13.05 7.80
C VAL A 106 -2.68 12.29 8.65
N LEU A 107 -2.72 10.98 8.49
CA LEU A 107 -3.67 10.10 9.20
C LEU A 107 -3.07 8.69 9.31
N ASP A 108 -3.07 8.15 10.53
CA ASP A 108 -2.88 6.72 10.73
C ASP A 108 -4.15 5.98 10.28
N VAL A 109 -4.01 4.95 9.47
CA VAL A 109 -5.17 4.20 8.94
C VAL A 109 -6.05 3.62 10.05
N ARG A 110 -5.49 3.37 11.24
CA ARG A 110 -6.24 2.94 12.42
C ARG A 110 -7.24 3.99 12.94
N ASP A 111 -7.05 5.25 12.56
CA ASP A 111 -7.95 6.37 12.89
C ASP A 111 -8.88 6.73 11.72
N LEU A 112 -8.83 5.98 10.60
CA LEU A 112 -9.73 6.20 9.48
C LEU A 112 -11.18 5.95 9.90
N ALA A 113 -12.00 7.01 9.85
CA ALA A 113 -13.39 7.01 10.33
C ALA A 113 -14.42 7.29 9.22
N ASP A 114 -14.00 7.46 7.97
CA ASP A 114 -14.89 7.67 6.83
C ASP A 114 -15.84 6.47 6.65
N GLN A 115 -17.10 6.76 6.31
CA GLN A 115 -18.12 5.72 6.12
C GLN A 115 -18.85 5.96 4.80
N GLY A 116 -18.68 5.05 3.84
CA GLY A 116 -19.41 5.06 2.56
C GLY A 116 -19.21 6.31 1.70
N ARG A 117 -18.07 6.97 1.85
CA ARG A 117 -17.79 8.27 1.22
C ARG A 117 -17.21 8.16 -0.17
N PHE A 118 -16.43 7.11 -0.44
CA PHE A 118 -15.66 6.99 -1.68
C PHE A 118 -16.28 5.99 -2.64
N ASP A 119 -16.17 6.27 -3.95
CA ASP A 119 -16.56 5.35 -5.02
C ASP A 119 -15.62 4.15 -5.10
N ALA A 120 -14.34 4.36 -4.79
CA ALA A 120 -13.36 3.30 -4.66
C ALA A 120 -12.29 3.64 -3.61
N ALA A 121 -11.59 2.60 -3.11
CA ALA A 121 -10.37 2.75 -2.32
C ALA A 121 -9.24 1.88 -2.87
N ILE A 122 -8.02 2.41 -2.82
CA ILE A 122 -6.80 1.69 -3.10
C ILE A 122 -5.87 1.73 -1.88
N CYS A 123 -5.18 0.62 -1.60
CA CYS A 123 -4.11 0.53 -0.62
C CYS A 123 -3.01 -0.34 -1.21
N LEU A 124 -1.94 0.26 -1.71
CA LEU A 124 -0.99 -0.39 -2.59
C LEU A 124 0.43 -0.34 -2.04
N CYS A 125 1.25 -1.29 -2.46
CA CYS A 125 2.67 -1.33 -2.12
C CYS A 125 2.90 -1.24 -0.60
N GLN A 126 2.11 -1.98 0.17
CA GLN A 126 2.14 -1.99 1.64
C GLN A 126 1.86 -0.60 2.26
N GLY A 127 1.03 0.20 1.59
CA GLY A 127 0.69 1.54 2.03
C GLY A 127 -0.27 1.58 3.23
N GLY A 128 0.11 1.03 4.38
CA GLY A 128 -0.67 1.05 5.61
C GLY A 128 -1.38 -0.27 5.95
N PHE A 129 -1.48 -1.23 5.03
CA PHE A 129 -1.92 -2.60 5.28
C PHE A 129 -0.72 -3.54 5.32
N GLY A 130 -0.64 -4.39 6.37
CA GLY A 130 0.47 -5.32 6.55
C GLY A 130 1.76 -4.71 7.13
N LEU A 131 1.76 -3.47 7.61
CA LEU A 131 2.94 -2.81 8.20
C LEU A 131 2.96 -2.80 9.74
N LEU A 132 1.97 -3.39 10.39
CA LEU A 132 1.83 -3.31 11.85
C LEU A 132 2.39 -4.54 12.58
N GLY A 133 3.19 -5.36 11.90
CA GLY A 133 3.82 -6.54 12.48
C GLY A 133 2.83 -7.62 12.90
N GLY A 134 1.86 -7.92 12.04
CA GLY A 134 0.82 -8.94 12.25
C GLY A 134 -0.29 -8.51 13.22
N ARG A 135 -0.34 -7.23 13.58
CA ARG A 135 -1.40 -6.67 14.43
C ARG A 135 -2.35 -5.81 13.62
N ASP A 136 -3.60 -5.76 14.07
CA ASP A 136 -4.63 -4.84 13.55
C ASP A 136 -4.96 -4.98 12.05
N ASP A 137 -4.41 -6.00 11.34
CA ASP A 137 -4.59 -6.14 9.90
C ASP A 137 -6.08 -6.25 9.53
N LEU A 138 -6.88 -7.00 10.31
CA LEU A 138 -8.32 -7.09 10.09
C LEU A 138 -9.03 -5.75 10.33
N ASP A 139 -8.68 -5.01 11.40
CA ASP A 139 -9.28 -3.71 11.69
C ASP A 139 -8.93 -2.69 10.61
N VAL A 140 -7.67 -2.65 10.20
CA VAL A 140 -7.20 -1.79 9.08
C VAL A 140 -7.97 -2.09 7.80
N PHE A 141 -8.07 -3.38 7.43
CA PHE A 141 -8.80 -3.78 6.23
C PHE A 141 -10.29 -3.38 6.32
N ALA A 142 -10.93 -3.63 7.47
CA ALA A 142 -12.31 -3.26 7.71
C ALA A 142 -12.56 -1.74 7.60
N ARG A 143 -11.62 -0.90 8.07
CA ARG A 143 -11.70 0.55 7.94
C ARG A 143 -11.61 1.02 6.49
N ILE A 144 -10.70 0.42 5.72
CA ILE A 144 -10.58 0.71 4.27
C ILE A 144 -11.91 0.36 3.57
N VAL A 145 -12.47 -0.81 3.86
CA VAL A 145 -13.76 -1.25 3.30
C VAL A 145 -14.89 -0.31 3.71
N ALA A 146 -14.96 0.06 4.99
CA ALA A 146 -16.01 0.94 5.51
C ALA A 146 -16.01 2.32 4.85
N ALA A 147 -14.86 2.84 4.43
CA ALA A 147 -14.73 4.12 3.74
C ALA A 147 -15.36 4.12 2.34
N VAL A 148 -15.44 2.97 1.70
CA VAL A 148 -16.04 2.80 0.37
C VAL A 148 -17.56 2.68 0.48
N ARG A 149 -18.32 3.28 -0.44
CA ARG A 149 -19.77 3.13 -0.50
C ARG A 149 -20.19 1.69 -0.83
N PRO A 150 -21.39 1.23 -0.46
CA PRO A 150 -21.91 -0.04 -0.93
C PRO A 150 -21.83 -0.14 -2.46
N GLY A 151 -21.35 -1.26 -2.99
CA GLY A 151 -21.08 -1.48 -4.41
C GLY A 151 -19.85 -0.77 -4.97
N GLY A 152 -19.12 0.00 -4.17
CA GLY A 152 -17.89 0.66 -4.58
C GLY A 152 -16.69 -0.27 -4.67
N GLY A 153 -15.69 0.11 -5.47
CA GLY A 153 -14.53 -0.70 -5.80
C GLY A 153 -13.44 -0.71 -4.72
N LEU A 154 -12.71 -1.81 -4.61
CA LEU A 154 -11.58 -1.97 -3.68
C LEU A 154 -10.40 -2.64 -4.37
N ALA A 155 -9.18 -2.11 -4.17
CA ALA A 155 -7.93 -2.79 -4.52
C ALA A 155 -6.93 -2.65 -3.38
N VAL A 156 -6.51 -3.79 -2.82
CA VAL A 156 -5.53 -3.86 -1.73
C VAL A 156 -4.41 -4.80 -2.11
N SER A 157 -3.16 -4.32 -2.12
CA SER A 157 -2.01 -5.19 -2.30
C SER A 157 -1.40 -5.61 -0.95
N ALA A 158 -0.87 -6.81 -0.92
CA ALA A 158 -0.17 -7.38 0.21
C ALA A 158 1.05 -8.19 -0.25
N PHE A 159 2.08 -8.26 0.58
CA PHE A 159 3.27 -9.04 0.24
C PHE A 159 2.98 -10.55 0.34
N SER A 160 3.47 -11.32 -0.63
CA SER A 160 3.23 -12.77 -0.70
C SER A 160 4.15 -13.53 0.25
N VAL A 161 3.57 -14.29 1.20
CA VAL A 161 4.34 -15.15 2.10
C VAL A 161 5.07 -16.27 1.34
N LEU A 162 4.50 -16.73 0.23
CA LEU A 162 5.13 -17.77 -0.60
C LEU A 162 6.37 -17.24 -1.31
N TYR A 163 6.28 -16.01 -1.83
CA TYR A 163 7.44 -15.31 -2.40
C TYR A 163 8.50 -15.05 -1.34
N ALA A 164 8.13 -14.47 -0.19
CA ALA A 164 9.04 -14.21 0.92
C ALA A 164 9.78 -15.48 1.37
N THR A 165 9.06 -16.61 1.49
CA THR A 165 9.67 -17.89 1.87
C THR A 165 10.66 -18.39 0.83
N ARG A 166 10.36 -18.22 -0.46
CA ARG A 166 11.19 -18.70 -1.58
C ARG A 166 12.44 -17.87 -1.79
N PHE A 167 12.33 -16.56 -1.60
CA PHE A 167 13.39 -15.58 -1.91
C PHE A 167 13.92 -14.85 -0.66
N LEU A 168 13.88 -15.54 0.49
CA LEU A 168 14.40 -15.00 1.75
C LEU A 168 15.89 -14.67 1.59
N GLU A 169 16.26 -13.42 1.88
CA GLU A 169 17.62 -12.92 1.70
C GLU A 169 18.38 -12.82 3.03
N ALA A 170 19.70 -12.60 2.92
CA ALA A 170 20.53 -12.36 4.10
C ALA A 170 20.10 -11.06 4.81
N GLY A 171 19.85 -11.15 6.13
CA GLY A 171 19.31 -10.03 6.91
C GLY A 171 17.80 -10.04 7.08
N GLU A 172 17.11 -10.96 6.40
CA GLU A 172 15.68 -11.18 6.54
C GLU A 172 15.39 -12.38 7.45
N THR A 173 14.30 -12.30 8.19
CA THR A 173 13.79 -13.40 9.01
C THR A 173 12.26 -13.41 8.93
N LEU A 174 11.70 -14.52 8.48
CA LEU A 174 10.24 -14.74 8.45
C LEU A 174 9.83 -15.50 9.71
N ASP A 175 8.89 -14.94 10.46
CA ASP A 175 8.22 -15.65 11.56
C ASP A 175 7.08 -16.49 10.99
N ALA A 176 7.27 -17.81 11.01
CA ALA A 176 6.29 -18.75 10.46
C ALA A 176 4.96 -18.80 11.23
N ALA A 177 4.91 -18.32 12.49
CA ALA A 177 3.69 -18.30 13.28
C ALA A 177 2.80 -17.10 12.96
N THR A 178 3.39 -15.98 12.59
CA THR A 178 2.69 -14.72 12.36
C THR A 178 2.69 -14.26 10.91
N GLY A 179 3.52 -14.88 10.05
CA GLY A 179 3.73 -14.43 8.67
C GLY A 179 4.48 -13.10 8.56
N VAL A 180 5.07 -12.60 9.65
CA VAL A 180 5.80 -11.33 9.64
C VAL A 180 7.22 -11.52 9.16
N LEU A 181 7.57 -10.84 8.09
CA LEU A 181 8.94 -10.68 7.61
C LEU A 181 9.57 -9.49 8.33
N HIS A 182 10.68 -9.73 9.00
CA HIS A 182 11.55 -8.70 9.54
C HIS A 182 12.80 -8.59 8.67
N GLU A 183 13.12 -7.39 8.24
CA GLU A 183 14.30 -7.07 7.44
C GLU A 183 15.13 -6.01 8.16
N ARG A 184 16.44 -6.19 8.19
CA ARG A 184 17.39 -5.16 8.59
C ARG A 184 18.07 -4.58 7.35
N ALA A 185 17.47 -3.49 6.84
CA ALA A 185 17.87 -2.87 5.59
C ALA A 185 18.85 -1.71 5.80
N THR A 186 19.80 -1.54 4.88
CA THR A 186 20.57 -0.31 4.76
C THR A 186 19.87 0.61 3.76
N LEU A 187 19.30 1.70 4.27
CA LEU A 187 18.63 2.71 3.47
C LEU A 187 19.57 3.89 3.22
N ARG A 188 19.40 4.56 2.08
CA ARG A 188 20.17 5.75 1.71
C ARG A 188 19.20 6.91 1.46
N ASN A 189 19.48 8.09 2.07
CA ASN A 189 18.69 9.29 1.87
C ASN A 189 19.16 10.13 0.66
N GLU A 190 18.47 11.23 0.38
CA GLU A 190 18.78 12.15 -0.72
C GLU A 190 20.16 12.84 -0.60
N HIS A 191 20.73 12.86 0.59
CA HIS A 191 22.06 13.43 0.86
C HIS A 191 23.19 12.39 0.75
N GLY A 192 22.84 11.12 0.44
CA GLY A 192 23.79 10.01 0.34
C GLY A 192 24.16 9.37 1.68
N GLU A 193 23.51 9.78 2.78
CA GLU A 193 23.72 9.18 4.09
C GLU A 193 23.07 7.79 4.14
N GLU A 194 23.78 6.84 4.77
CA GLU A 194 23.29 5.48 4.96
C GLU A 194 22.91 5.24 6.42
N ARG A 195 21.79 4.53 6.62
CA ARG A 195 21.32 4.12 7.94
C ARG A 195 20.77 2.70 7.87
N GLN A 196 21.14 1.87 8.86
CA GLN A 196 20.46 0.59 9.07
C GLN A 196 19.14 0.84 9.80
N MET A 197 18.07 0.32 9.23
CA MET A 197 16.73 0.40 9.79
C MET A 197 16.07 -0.97 9.77
N ASP A 198 15.26 -1.23 10.79
CA ASP A 198 14.46 -2.44 10.88
C ASP A 198 13.10 -2.19 10.22
N LEU A 199 12.65 -3.14 9.39
CA LEU A 199 11.39 -3.09 8.66
C LEU A 199 10.57 -4.34 8.99
N TRP A 200 9.26 -4.20 9.12
CA TRP A 200 8.34 -5.30 9.41
C TRP A 200 7.22 -5.32 8.38
N THR A 201 7.03 -6.44 7.72
CA THR A 201 5.98 -6.64 6.73
C THR A 201 5.20 -7.90 7.06
N THR A 202 3.90 -7.79 7.27
CA THR A 202 3.03 -8.96 7.31
C THR A 202 2.83 -9.47 5.89
N CYS A 203 3.16 -10.74 5.69
CA CYS A 203 3.03 -11.42 4.42
C CYS A 203 1.77 -12.30 4.45
N PHE A 204 1.06 -12.38 3.33
CA PHE A 204 -0.22 -13.08 3.23
C PHE A 204 -0.19 -14.17 2.16
N THR A 205 -1.09 -15.12 2.29
CA THR A 205 -1.54 -15.97 1.18
C THR A 205 -2.77 -15.34 0.51
N ALA A 206 -3.05 -15.72 -0.74
CA ALA A 206 -4.29 -15.31 -1.41
C ALA A 206 -5.53 -15.71 -0.60
N ARG A 207 -5.50 -16.92 0.00
CA ARG A 207 -6.60 -17.43 0.82
C ARG A 207 -6.83 -16.57 2.08
N GLU A 208 -5.78 -16.08 2.74
CA GLU A 208 -5.94 -15.16 3.90
C GLU A 208 -6.58 -13.84 3.48
N LEU A 209 -6.22 -13.28 2.33
CA LEU A 209 -6.87 -12.08 1.81
C LEU A 209 -8.35 -12.31 1.50
N GLU A 210 -8.73 -13.46 0.93
CA GLU A 210 -10.12 -13.84 0.71
C GLU A 210 -10.89 -13.99 2.03
N LEU A 211 -10.29 -14.58 3.07
CA LEU A 211 -10.90 -14.69 4.40
C LEU A 211 -11.08 -13.31 5.08
N LEU A 212 -10.12 -12.40 4.94
CA LEU A 212 -10.26 -11.01 5.40
C LEU A 212 -11.40 -10.29 4.68
N ALA A 213 -11.50 -10.49 3.36
CA ALA A 213 -12.57 -9.92 2.55
C ALA A 213 -13.95 -10.43 2.97
N ASP A 214 -14.09 -11.73 3.20
CA ASP A 214 -15.34 -12.33 3.69
C ASP A 214 -15.74 -11.81 5.08
N ALA A 215 -14.75 -11.59 5.96
CA ALA A 215 -14.97 -11.06 7.31
C ALA A 215 -15.36 -9.57 7.33
N THR A 216 -15.21 -8.85 6.22
CA THR A 216 -15.35 -7.38 6.14
C THR A 216 -16.31 -6.90 5.06
N ASP A 217 -17.27 -7.72 4.67
CA ASP A 217 -18.30 -7.40 3.67
C ASP A 217 -17.78 -7.06 2.27
N VAL A 218 -16.68 -7.70 1.83
CA VAL A 218 -16.18 -7.57 0.47
C VAL A 218 -16.63 -8.77 -0.38
N GLU A 219 -17.15 -8.48 -1.56
CA GLU A 219 -17.30 -9.46 -2.64
C GLU A 219 -16.01 -9.46 -3.45
N VAL A 220 -15.25 -10.56 -3.37
CA VAL A 220 -13.98 -10.70 -4.07
C VAL A 220 -14.23 -10.96 -5.55
N GLY A 221 -13.72 -10.08 -6.41
CA GLY A 221 -13.69 -10.30 -7.86
C GLY A 221 -12.53 -11.19 -8.27
N ALA A 222 -11.34 -10.91 -7.74
CA ALA A 222 -10.13 -11.69 -7.98
C ALA A 222 -9.04 -11.38 -6.95
N VAL A 223 -8.11 -12.34 -6.77
CA VAL A 223 -6.79 -12.09 -6.21
C VAL A 223 -5.76 -12.36 -7.31
N TYR A 224 -5.04 -11.32 -7.72
CA TYR A 224 -3.99 -11.42 -8.74
C TYR A 224 -2.62 -11.53 -8.10
N GLY A 225 -1.70 -12.27 -8.74
CA GLY A 225 -0.28 -12.15 -8.47
C GLY A 225 0.28 -11.00 -9.29
N VAL A 226 0.93 -10.05 -8.63
CA VAL A 226 1.45 -8.86 -9.30
C VAL A 226 2.90 -8.56 -8.92
N THR A 227 3.56 -7.84 -9.82
CA THR A 227 4.88 -7.25 -9.57
C THR A 227 4.75 -5.75 -9.75
N PRO A 228 5.29 -4.90 -8.85
CA PRO A 228 5.28 -3.46 -9.01
C PRO A 228 5.70 -3.02 -10.40
N GLY A 229 4.94 -2.13 -11.01
CA GLY A 229 5.15 -1.66 -12.39
C GLY A 229 4.73 -2.63 -13.49
N ARG A 230 4.20 -3.81 -13.15
CA ARG A 230 3.77 -4.84 -14.11
C ARG A 230 2.47 -5.51 -13.70
N TYR A 231 1.49 -4.73 -13.26
CA TYR A 231 0.17 -5.25 -12.88
C TYR A 231 -0.52 -5.85 -14.09
N ARG A 232 -1.07 -7.05 -13.91
CA ARG A 232 -1.81 -7.80 -14.91
C ARG A 232 -2.82 -8.73 -14.26
N ALA A 233 -3.88 -9.06 -14.96
CA ALA A 233 -4.86 -10.07 -14.54
C ALA A 233 -4.27 -11.49 -14.71
N ALA A 234 -3.54 -11.95 -13.72
CA ALA A 234 -2.93 -13.28 -13.68
C ALA A 234 -3.10 -13.90 -12.29
N PRO A 235 -3.33 -15.22 -12.19
CA PRO A 235 -3.42 -15.88 -10.90
C PRO A 235 -2.09 -15.73 -10.13
N PRO A 236 -2.10 -15.77 -8.79
CA PRO A 236 -0.89 -15.77 -7.99
C PRO A 236 0.02 -16.96 -8.32
N ASP A 237 1.32 -16.71 -8.37
CA ASP A 237 2.34 -17.73 -8.45
C ASP A 237 3.49 -17.46 -7.45
N LEU A 238 4.52 -18.30 -7.45
CA LEU A 238 5.62 -18.22 -6.50
C LEU A 238 6.67 -17.16 -6.84
N ASP A 239 6.58 -16.55 -8.02
CA ASP A 239 7.57 -15.58 -8.53
C ASP A 239 7.07 -14.13 -8.45
N GLN A 240 5.82 -13.92 -7.98
CA GLN A 240 5.27 -12.59 -7.80
C GLN A 240 5.35 -12.16 -6.35
N PRO A 241 5.96 -10.98 -6.08
CA PRO A 241 6.19 -10.50 -4.72
C PRO A 241 4.90 -10.06 -4.02
N GLU A 242 3.89 -9.64 -4.78
CA GLU A 242 2.65 -9.12 -4.23
C GLU A 242 1.42 -9.85 -4.73
N LEU A 243 0.42 -9.88 -3.86
CA LEU A 243 -0.95 -10.27 -4.14
C LEU A 243 -1.79 -8.99 -4.22
N LEU A 244 -2.63 -8.86 -5.22
CA LEU A 244 -3.58 -7.76 -5.37
C LEU A 244 -5.00 -8.31 -5.27
N LEU A 245 -5.64 -8.08 -4.14
CA LEU A 245 -7.07 -8.33 -3.99
C LEU A 245 -7.84 -7.21 -4.66
N VAL A 246 -8.77 -7.58 -5.54
CA VAL A 246 -9.72 -6.67 -6.19
C VAL A 246 -11.14 -7.17 -5.89
N GLY A 247 -12.00 -6.25 -5.47
CA GLY A 247 -13.38 -6.58 -5.14
C GLY A 247 -14.26 -5.34 -5.02
N HIS A 248 -15.46 -5.56 -4.48
CA HIS A 248 -16.43 -4.51 -4.22
C HIS A 248 -17.00 -4.66 -2.81
N ARG A 249 -17.27 -3.55 -2.13
CA ARG A 249 -18.04 -3.61 -0.89
C ARG A 249 -19.44 -4.13 -1.19
N ARG A 250 -19.90 -5.12 -0.44
CA ARG A 250 -21.27 -5.67 -0.59
C ARG A 250 -22.34 -4.57 -0.40
N VAL A 251 -23.47 -4.73 -1.10
CA VAL A 251 -24.61 -3.79 -1.05
C VAL A 251 -25.49 -4.06 0.16
#